data_cf8aaf5712d3f36fab23c84017f9486d
#
_entry.id   cf8aaf5712d3f36fab23c84017f9486d
#
_cell.length_a   1.000
_cell.length_b   1.000
_cell.length_c   1.000
_cell.angle_alpha   90.00
_cell.angle_beta   90.00
_cell.angle_gamma   90.00
#
_symmetry.space_group_name_H-M   'P 1'
#
loop_
_entity.id
_entity.type
_entity.pdbx_description
1 polymer ?
#
loop_
_entity_poly.entity_id
_entity_poly.type
_entity_poly.pdbx_seq_one_letter_code
_entity_poly.pdbx_strand_id
1 'polypeptide(L)'
;MDALTRNILNYISLNPRDIGAYRDLVSMQRQRRHDGTDEHDALKASLDVVIAAMRGGWADVEGISALMEAHRDLLTLDGKWDFDSFAQAMEIDRTPDSRLWLPRRKQLWRLYQELQWFETDPNAEFLSVSMPPRTGKSSNCSMAMVWHLGRDPLHSNLMTAHSDKLTKHFYQQCLQFVIDPEYRFSEIFPDSPLVWQSSEDEAFSLKKHGAYPTCTCRSVEGTLTGAVEVGEGGWLYADDLVKDLEEAMSPRRLQGKWEAYINQCYDRRKTGSRQLMVGTRWDVNDPIGRMTRLHEGESGFHILTIPALDPISGESNFDYLYGVGFDRKYYLDMHRTTDSATYAAKYDGTPFVREGQLYSPDSLERYLELPAGEPDRVMAVVDTKGAGEDYCAMPIAAQWRGSDKWFIVDFLCDHSAPKTVNQRLVNFIDKYGVQQARFESNAAGGKVADDVADLLKEKGTLCAVSKKYTGSNKETRILASSSWVIDNCVFRDTTLYEPGSDYSIAMGQITSYVLDGKNQHDDAPDALSMLADFLSKSLRAKARVTKRPF
;
A
#
# COMPACT_ATOMS: atom_id res chain seq x y z
N MET A 1 32.22 -26.77 -4.91
CA MET A 1 33.51 -26.06 -4.65
C MET A 1 34.69 -27.04 -4.87
N ASP A 2 35.55 -26.73 -5.83
CA ASP A 2 36.69 -27.56 -6.22
C ASP A 2 37.92 -27.47 -5.28
N ALA A 3 38.96 -28.29 -5.56
CA ALA A 3 40.14 -28.37 -4.71
C ALA A 3 40.96 -27.07 -4.68
N LEU A 4 41.05 -26.34 -5.80
CA LEU A 4 41.86 -25.13 -5.89
C LEU A 4 41.23 -23.98 -5.04
N THR A 5 39.91 -23.80 -5.13
CA THR A 5 39.20 -22.83 -4.27
C THR A 5 39.37 -23.20 -2.80
N ARG A 6 39.21 -24.46 -2.43
CA ARG A 6 39.44 -24.91 -1.04
C ARG A 6 40.85 -24.61 -0.55
N ASN A 7 41.85 -24.86 -1.39
CA ASN A 7 43.24 -24.61 -1.03
C ASN A 7 43.55 -23.15 -0.77
N ILE A 8 43.08 -22.23 -1.65
CA ILE A 8 43.32 -20.79 -1.48
C ILE A 8 42.55 -20.24 -0.28
N LEU A 9 41.30 -20.67 -0.03
CA LEU A 9 40.52 -20.30 1.13
C LEU A 9 41.18 -20.80 2.45
N ASN A 10 41.68 -22.02 2.45
CA ASN A 10 42.44 -22.54 3.60
C ASN A 10 43.73 -21.75 3.83
N TYR A 11 44.46 -21.40 2.76
CA TYR A 11 45.65 -20.57 2.87
C TYR A 11 45.34 -19.21 3.51
N ILE A 12 44.29 -18.53 3.02
CA ILE A 12 43.83 -17.24 3.55
C ILE A 12 43.43 -17.37 5.02
N SER A 13 42.75 -18.44 5.41
CA SER A 13 42.35 -18.67 6.81
C SER A 13 43.55 -18.77 7.76
N LEU A 14 44.66 -19.32 7.27
CA LEU A 14 45.93 -19.44 8.02
C LEU A 14 46.76 -18.14 7.93
N ASN A 15 46.61 -17.37 6.87
CA ASN A 15 47.37 -16.16 6.56
C ASN A 15 46.46 -14.97 6.26
N PRO A 16 45.60 -14.55 7.18
CA PRO A 16 44.53 -13.56 6.89
C PRO A 16 45.02 -12.16 6.54
N ARG A 17 46.32 -11.89 6.73
CA ARG A 17 46.94 -10.58 6.40
C ARG A 17 47.65 -10.58 5.05
N ASP A 18 47.67 -11.69 4.33
CA ASP A 18 48.26 -11.78 2.98
C ASP A 18 47.31 -11.22 1.94
N ILE A 19 47.42 -9.93 1.63
CA ILE A 19 46.61 -9.24 0.64
C ILE A 19 46.77 -9.84 -0.78
N GLY A 20 47.95 -10.39 -1.11
CA GLY A 20 48.19 -11.09 -2.35
C GLY A 20 47.22 -12.25 -2.56
N ALA A 21 47.01 -13.05 -1.53
CA ALA A 21 46.10 -14.20 -1.60
C ALA A 21 44.64 -13.83 -1.91
N TYR A 22 44.15 -12.68 -1.45
CA TYR A 22 42.81 -12.20 -1.81
C TYR A 22 42.73 -11.76 -3.28
N ARG A 23 43.79 -11.12 -3.81
CA ARG A 23 43.89 -10.78 -5.24
C ARG A 23 43.93 -12.03 -6.11
N ASP A 24 44.68 -13.06 -5.69
CA ASP A 24 44.75 -14.36 -6.39
C ASP A 24 43.38 -15.07 -6.37
N LEU A 25 42.67 -15.02 -5.24
CA LEU A 25 41.31 -15.56 -5.12
C LEU A 25 40.37 -14.91 -6.13
N VAL A 26 40.34 -13.58 -6.22
CA VAL A 26 39.51 -12.83 -7.17
C VAL A 26 39.91 -13.18 -8.61
N SER A 27 41.20 -13.18 -8.92
CA SER A 27 41.69 -13.51 -10.26
C SER A 27 41.28 -14.92 -10.69
N MET A 28 41.34 -15.88 -9.79
CA MET A 28 40.87 -17.24 -10.02
C MET A 28 39.36 -17.28 -10.29
N GLN A 29 38.55 -16.59 -9.51
CA GLN A 29 37.08 -16.55 -9.72
C GLN A 29 36.70 -15.84 -11.03
N ARG A 30 37.42 -14.78 -11.41
CA ARG A 30 37.27 -14.13 -12.73
C ARG A 30 37.61 -15.07 -13.90
N GLN A 31 38.69 -15.83 -13.77
CA GLN A 31 39.09 -16.82 -14.81
C GLN A 31 37.98 -17.89 -14.97
N ARG A 32 37.43 -18.38 -13.87
CA ARG A 32 36.31 -19.34 -13.90
C ARG A 32 35.07 -18.81 -14.59
N ARG A 33 34.72 -17.54 -14.26
CA ARG A 33 33.63 -16.89 -14.95
C ARG A 33 33.85 -16.84 -16.47
N HIS A 34 35.06 -16.49 -16.87
CA HIS A 34 35.45 -16.49 -18.29
C HIS A 34 35.36 -17.88 -18.94
N ASP A 35 35.75 -18.91 -18.21
CA ASP A 35 35.75 -20.30 -18.68
C ASP A 35 34.38 -20.98 -18.55
N GLY A 36 33.37 -20.30 -18.00
CA GLY A 36 32.04 -20.85 -17.75
C GLY A 36 31.99 -21.95 -16.69
N THR A 37 32.96 -21.97 -15.77
CA THR A 37 33.10 -22.95 -14.68
C THR A 37 32.91 -22.33 -13.29
N ASP A 38 32.35 -21.12 -13.23
CA ASP A 38 32.02 -20.41 -11.98
C ASP A 38 30.88 -21.13 -11.21
N GLU A 39 31.06 -21.26 -9.92
CA GLU A 39 30.10 -21.88 -8.99
C GLU A 39 29.69 -20.92 -7.90
N HIS A 40 28.37 -20.79 -7.66
CA HIS A 40 27.81 -19.93 -6.61
C HIS A 40 28.41 -20.21 -5.22
N ASP A 41 28.52 -21.47 -4.79
CA ASP A 41 29.09 -21.85 -3.49
C ASP A 41 30.54 -21.40 -3.34
N ALA A 42 31.32 -21.43 -4.41
CA ALA A 42 32.71 -20.99 -4.41
C ALA A 42 32.82 -19.47 -4.28
N LEU A 43 31.95 -18.72 -4.96
CA LEU A 43 31.87 -17.27 -4.88
C LEU A 43 31.40 -16.80 -3.50
N LYS A 44 30.36 -17.46 -2.97
CA LYS A 44 29.84 -17.17 -1.62
C LYS A 44 30.91 -17.40 -0.54
N ALA A 45 31.60 -18.53 -0.57
CA ALA A 45 32.71 -18.78 0.36
C ALA A 45 33.84 -17.76 0.22
N SER A 46 34.12 -17.30 -1.01
CA SER A 46 35.10 -16.25 -1.27
C SER A 46 34.66 -14.89 -0.69
N LEU A 47 33.38 -14.53 -0.84
CA LEU A 47 32.78 -13.33 -0.24
C LEU A 47 32.87 -13.37 1.30
N ASP A 48 32.51 -14.49 1.91
CA ASP A 48 32.52 -14.65 3.38
C ASP A 48 33.92 -14.42 3.95
N VAL A 49 34.96 -14.94 3.30
CA VAL A 49 36.35 -14.75 3.73
C VAL A 49 36.80 -13.29 3.59
N VAL A 50 36.45 -12.61 2.50
CA VAL A 50 36.77 -11.18 2.32
C VAL A 50 36.01 -10.31 3.33
N ILE A 51 34.73 -10.56 3.57
CA ILE A 51 33.93 -9.85 4.57
C ILE A 51 34.50 -10.07 5.98
N ALA A 52 34.92 -11.28 6.33
CA ALA A 52 35.58 -11.59 7.60
C ALA A 52 36.89 -10.80 7.77
N ALA A 53 37.70 -10.71 6.70
CA ALA A 53 38.92 -9.93 6.71
C ALA A 53 38.67 -8.43 6.90
N MET A 54 37.66 -7.86 6.22
CA MET A 54 37.27 -6.46 6.37
C MET A 54 36.81 -6.15 7.82
N ARG A 55 36.10 -7.07 8.46
CA ARG A 55 35.66 -6.95 9.86
C ARG A 55 36.79 -7.13 10.87
N GLY A 56 37.89 -7.77 10.50
CA GLY A 56 39.01 -8.10 11.38
C GLY A 56 39.83 -6.90 11.88
N GLY A 57 39.68 -5.72 11.28
CA GLY A 57 40.26 -4.45 11.72
C GLY A 57 41.80 -4.41 11.75
N TRP A 58 42.44 -5.33 11.05
CA TRP A 58 43.92 -5.48 11.05
C TRP A 58 44.58 -4.85 9.80
N ALA A 59 43.81 -4.53 8.78
CA ALA A 59 44.31 -4.00 7.51
C ALA A 59 44.64 -2.52 7.64
N ASP A 60 45.77 -2.09 7.08
CA ASP A 60 46.09 -0.70 6.84
C ASP A 60 45.26 -0.13 5.64
N VAL A 61 45.50 1.12 5.25
CA VAL A 61 44.75 1.80 4.21
C VAL A 61 44.85 1.06 2.87
N GLU A 62 46.02 0.55 2.52
CA GLU A 62 46.22 -0.23 1.27
C GLU A 62 45.50 -1.57 1.34
N GLY A 63 45.59 -2.26 2.46
CA GLY A 63 44.88 -3.51 2.70
C GLY A 63 43.37 -3.36 2.69
N ILE A 64 42.83 -2.30 3.30
CA ILE A 64 41.39 -1.99 3.26
C ILE A 64 40.95 -1.74 1.81
N SER A 65 41.68 -0.93 1.04
CA SER A 65 41.38 -0.67 -0.36
C SER A 65 41.34 -1.96 -1.19
N ALA A 66 42.35 -2.83 -1.04
CA ALA A 66 42.40 -4.10 -1.75
C ALA A 66 41.27 -5.05 -1.36
N LEU A 67 40.87 -5.10 -0.09
CA LEU A 67 39.73 -5.90 0.37
C LEU A 67 38.40 -5.35 -0.16
N MET A 68 38.24 -4.02 -0.23
CA MET A 68 37.05 -3.39 -0.83
C MET A 68 36.95 -3.68 -2.32
N GLU A 69 38.07 -3.65 -3.05
CA GLU A 69 38.11 -4.06 -4.47
C GLU A 69 37.75 -5.54 -4.63
N ALA A 70 38.33 -6.42 -3.81
CA ALA A 70 38.02 -7.86 -3.83
C ALA A 70 36.53 -8.12 -3.53
N HIS A 71 35.96 -7.43 -2.54
CA HIS A 71 34.54 -7.53 -2.21
C HIS A 71 33.64 -7.07 -3.39
N ARG A 72 33.96 -5.92 -3.99
CA ARG A 72 33.28 -5.38 -5.16
C ARG A 72 33.27 -6.37 -6.33
N ASP A 73 34.43 -6.92 -6.65
CA ASP A 73 34.60 -7.86 -7.74
C ASP A 73 33.84 -9.17 -7.51
N LEU A 74 33.93 -9.71 -6.31
CA LEU A 74 33.21 -10.94 -5.95
C LEU A 74 31.70 -10.74 -5.95
N LEU A 75 31.18 -9.59 -5.46
CA LEU A 75 29.76 -9.26 -5.59
C LEU A 75 29.31 -9.20 -7.05
N THR A 76 30.12 -8.59 -7.92
CA THR A 76 29.85 -8.52 -9.37
C THR A 76 29.80 -9.91 -10.01
N LEU A 77 30.71 -10.81 -9.62
CA LEU A 77 30.74 -12.18 -10.11
C LEU A 77 29.55 -13.00 -9.58
N ASP A 78 29.22 -12.86 -8.29
CA ASP A 78 28.15 -13.60 -7.63
C ASP A 78 26.75 -13.08 -7.99
N GLY A 79 26.63 -11.81 -8.41
CA GLY A 79 25.36 -11.18 -8.77
C GLY A 79 24.55 -11.88 -9.86
N LYS A 80 25.17 -12.76 -10.65
CA LYS A 80 24.47 -13.65 -11.59
C LYS A 80 23.63 -14.71 -10.86
N TRP A 81 24.04 -15.15 -9.68
CA TRP A 81 23.46 -16.26 -8.94
C TRP A 81 22.57 -15.84 -7.79
N ASP A 82 22.92 -14.73 -7.15
CA ASP A 82 22.31 -14.26 -5.92
C ASP A 82 21.79 -12.84 -6.06
N PHE A 83 20.50 -12.64 -5.74
CA PHE A 83 19.84 -11.34 -5.86
C PHE A 83 20.40 -10.28 -4.91
N ASP A 84 20.82 -10.66 -3.70
CA ASP A 84 21.44 -9.72 -2.76
C ASP A 84 22.81 -9.25 -3.26
N SER A 85 23.62 -10.16 -3.76
CA SER A 85 24.90 -9.83 -4.41
C SER A 85 24.70 -8.95 -5.65
N PHE A 86 23.69 -9.26 -6.48
CA PHE A 86 23.32 -8.44 -7.62
C PHE A 86 22.94 -7.01 -7.21
N ALA A 87 21.98 -6.88 -6.28
CA ALA A 87 21.49 -5.57 -5.85
C ALA A 87 22.59 -4.72 -5.18
N GLN A 88 23.49 -5.35 -4.42
CA GLN A 88 24.65 -4.66 -3.87
C GLN A 88 25.66 -4.25 -4.95
N ALA A 89 25.99 -5.15 -5.89
CA ALA A 89 26.92 -4.86 -6.99
C ALA A 89 26.41 -3.73 -7.88
N MET A 90 25.11 -3.75 -8.22
CA MET A 90 24.46 -2.71 -9.03
C MET A 90 24.69 -1.30 -8.49
N GLU A 91 24.69 -1.13 -7.17
CA GLU A 91 24.68 0.19 -6.52
C GLU A 91 26.00 0.52 -5.80
N ILE A 92 27.04 -0.31 -5.95
CA ILE A 92 28.23 -0.20 -5.10
C ILE A 92 28.97 1.11 -5.25
N ASP A 93 28.93 1.73 -6.44
CA ASP A 93 29.59 2.99 -6.76
C ASP A 93 28.72 4.22 -6.41
N ARG A 94 27.45 4.02 -6.03
CA ARG A 94 26.53 5.10 -5.64
C ARG A 94 26.76 5.52 -4.19
N THR A 95 26.40 6.76 -3.86
CA THR A 95 26.46 7.22 -2.46
C THR A 95 25.50 6.43 -1.58
N PRO A 96 25.83 6.15 -0.31
CA PRO A 96 25.02 5.27 0.54
C PRO A 96 23.54 5.67 0.67
N ASP A 97 23.26 6.98 0.70
CA ASP A 97 21.90 7.54 0.78
C ASP A 97 21.11 7.46 -0.53
N SER A 98 21.80 7.34 -1.67
CA SER A 98 21.17 7.18 -3.00
C SER A 98 20.91 5.74 -3.39
N ARG A 99 21.40 4.77 -2.60
CA ARG A 99 21.21 3.32 -2.87
C ARG A 99 19.78 2.90 -2.54
N LEU A 100 19.23 2.06 -3.41
CA LEU A 100 17.90 1.49 -3.20
C LEU A 100 17.94 0.33 -2.20
N TRP A 101 18.82 -0.66 -2.43
CA TRP A 101 18.82 -1.93 -1.69
C TRP A 101 19.53 -1.83 -0.34
N LEU A 102 20.77 -1.37 -0.32
CA LEU A 102 21.62 -1.43 0.88
C LEU A 102 20.99 -0.81 2.14
N PRO A 103 20.35 0.37 2.10
CA PRO A 103 19.69 0.93 3.28
C PRO A 103 18.53 0.08 3.80
N ARG A 104 17.89 -0.70 2.95
CA ARG A 104 16.68 -1.50 3.21
C ARG A 104 16.98 -2.96 3.48
N ARG A 105 18.16 -3.42 3.14
CA ARG A 105 18.58 -4.83 3.10
C ARG A 105 18.19 -5.62 4.36
N LYS A 106 18.45 -5.06 5.55
CA LYS A 106 18.18 -5.74 6.81
C LYS A 106 16.69 -5.99 7.02
N GLN A 107 15.86 -4.97 6.80
CA GLN A 107 14.42 -5.03 7.03
C GLN A 107 13.70 -5.79 5.90
N LEU A 108 14.19 -5.69 4.67
CA LEU A 108 13.62 -6.37 3.51
C LEU A 108 14.23 -7.75 3.24
N TRP A 109 14.90 -8.37 4.23
CA TRP A 109 15.52 -9.68 4.04
C TRP A 109 14.52 -10.77 3.65
N ARG A 110 13.30 -10.72 4.17
CA ARG A 110 12.22 -11.62 3.77
C ARG A 110 11.83 -11.43 2.29
N LEU A 111 11.74 -10.18 1.81
CA LEU A 111 11.49 -9.91 0.39
C LEU A 111 12.61 -10.49 -0.49
N TYR A 112 13.87 -10.33 -0.07
CA TYR A 112 15.00 -10.94 -0.77
C TYR A 112 14.83 -12.46 -0.89
N GLN A 113 14.55 -13.15 0.21
CA GLN A 113 14.40 -14.61 0.22
C GLN A 113 13.30 -15.08 -0.73
N GLU A 114 12.16 -14.39 -0.75
CA GLU A 114 11.06 -14.73 -1.65
C GLU A 114 11.38 -14.44 -3.13
N LEU A 115 12.06 -13.32 -3.44
CA LEU A 115 12.48 -13.01 -4.80
C LEU A 115 13.57 -13.98 -5.31
N GLN A 116 14.52 -14.37 -4.44
CA GLN A 116 15.52 -15.39 -4.74
C GLN A 116 14.86 -16.73 -5.01
N TRP A 117 13.95 -17.19 -4.15
CA TRP A 117 13.17 -18.41 -4.34
C TRP A 117 12.37 -18.34 -5.64
N PHE A 118 11.66 -17.27 -5.89
CA PHE A 118 10.82 -17.08 -7.07
C PHE A 118 11.59 -17.19 -8.38
N GLU A 119 12.85 -16.77 -8.40
CA GLU A 119 13.71 -16.90 -9.59
C GLU A 119 14.37 -18.27 -9.71
N THR A 120 14.78 -18.88 -8.60
CA THR A 120 15.69 -20.02 -8.65
C THR A 120 15.02 -21.38 -8.38
N ASP A 121 13.87 -21.41 -7.72
CA ASP A 121 13.15 -22.67 -7.47
C ASP A 121 12.41 -23.11 -8.75
N PRO A 122 12.63 -24.35 -9.24
CA PRO A 122 11.96 -24.84 -10.44
C PRO A 122 10.44 -24.99 -10.29
N ASN A 123 9.93 -25.06 -9.05
CA ASN A 123 8.51 -25.19 -8.78
C ASN A 123 7.81 -23.83 -8.50
N ALA A 124 8.56 -22.73 -8.48
CA ALA A 124 7.99 -21.41 -8.24
C ALA A 124 7.11 -20.98 -9.43
N GLU A 125 5.84 -20.71 -9.16
CA GLU A 125 4.86 -20.28 -10.16
C GLU A 125 4.30 -18.90 -9.88
N PHE A 126 4.13 -18.56 -8.60
CA PHE A 126 3.49 -17.33 -8.19
C PHE A 126 4.13 -16.75 -6.92
N LEU A 127 4.35 -15.46 -6.95
CA LEU A 127 4.71 -14.68 -5.76
C LEU A 127 3.84 -13.43 -5.69
N SER A 128 3.17 -13.20 -4.57
CA SER A 128 2.58 -11.89 -4.29
C SER A 128 3.37 -11.14 -3.22
N VAL A 129 3.49 -9.82 -3.41
CA VAL A 129 4.18 -8.91 -2.48
C VAL A 129 3.28 -7.74 -2.11
N SER A 130 2.96 -7.65 -0.82
CA SER A 130 2.20 -6.54 -0.25
C SER A 130 2.99 -5.87 0.87
N MET A 131 3.22 -4.57 0.74
CA MET A 131 3.95 -3.73 1.68
C MET A 131 3.37 -2.31 1.65
N PRO A 132 3.54 -1.49 2.70
CA PRO A 132 3.12 -0.10 2.73
C PRO A 132 3.65 0.73 1.54
N PRO A 133 2.95 1.80 1.16
CA PRO A 133 3.42 2.73 0.14
C PRO A 133 4.76 3.36 0.49
N ARG A 134 5.59 3.64 -0.53
CA ARG A 134 6.91 4.32 -0.42
C ARG A 134 7.99 3.54 0.35
N THR A 135 7.75 2.27 0.68
CA THR A 135 8.76 1.40 1.33
C THR A 135 9.76 0.79 0.37
N GLY A 136 9.62 1.05 -0.93
CA GLY A 136 10.51 0.51 -1.97
C GLY A 136 10.02 -0.79 -2.60
N LYS A 137 8.78 -1.19 -2.36
CA LYS A 137 8.16 -2.42 -2.89
C LYS A 137 8.37 -2.56 -4.39
N SER A 138 7.76 -1.70 -5.19
CA SER A 138 7.80 -1.77 -6.66
C SER A 138 9.23 -1.61 -7.21
N SER A 139 10.04 -0.72 -6.62
CA SER A 139 11.42 -0.51 -7.09
C SER A 139 12.33 -1.71 -6.85
N ASN A 140 12.20 -2.42 -5.70
CA ASN A 140 12.97 -3.64 -5.46
C ASN A 140 12.47 -4.80 -6.35
N CYS A 141 11.16 -4.91 -6.60
CA CYS A 141 10.61 -5.89 -7.52
C CYS A 141 11.02 -5.59 -8.98
N SER A 142 11.09 -4.31 -9.38
CA SER A 142 11.63 -3.92 -10.70
C SER A 142 13.12 -4.23 -10.83
N MET A 143 13.91 -4.07 -9.75
CA MET A 143 15.31 -4.48 -9.73
C MET A 143 15.45 -6.00 -9.85
N ALA A 144 14.58 -6.78 -9.21
CA ALA A 144 14.53 -8.25 -9.36
C ALA A 144 14.12 -8.66 -10.79
N MET A 145 13.18 -7.94 -11.41
CA MET A 145 12.85 -8.13 -12.82
C MET A 145 14.10 -7.94 -13.70
N VAL A 146 14.86 -6.85 -13.49
CA VAL A 146 16.10 -6.61 -14.26
C VAL A 146 17.15 -7.69 -14.00
N TRP A 147 17.25 -8.21 -12.79
CA TRP A 147 18.09 -9.36 -12.48
C TRP A 147 17.68 -10.59 -13.29
N HIS A 148 16.39 -10.91 -13.34
CA HIS A 148 15.84 -11.98 -14.18
C HIS A 148 16.17 -11.76 -15.66
N LEU A 149 15.94 -10.55 -16.20
CA LEU A 149 16.24 -10.23 -17.61
C LEU A 149 17.72 -10.40 -17.96
N GLY A 150 18.62 -10.09 -17.03
CA GLY A 150 20.06 -10.30 -17.21
C GLY A 150 20.45 -11.77 -17.25
N ARG A 151 19.79 -12.61 -16.45
CA ARG A 151 19.99 -14.06 -16.38
C ARG A 151 19.40 -14.79 -17.58
N ASP A 152 18.22 -14.35 -18.01
CA ASP A 152 17.47 -14.93 -19.11
C ASP A 152 17.05 -13.89 -20.16
N PRO A 153 18.00 -13.39 -20.96
CA PRO A 153 17.76 -12.28 -21.88
C PRO A 153 16.99 -12.65 -23.15
N LEU A 154 16.72 -13.95 -23.38
CA LEU A 154 16.12 -14.41 -24.63
C LEU A 154 14.61 -14.63 -24.54
N HIS A 155 14.06 -14.76 -23.37
CA HIS A 155 12.63 -14.91 -23.17
C HIS A 155 11.92 -13.57 -22.98
N SER A 156 10.68 -13.51 -23.45
CA SER A 156 9.84 -12.33 -23.35
C SER A 156 9.15 -12.24 -22.01
N ASN A 157 9.05 -11.02 -21.48
CA ASN A 157 8.46 -10.70 -20.18
C ASN A 157 7.46 -9.56 -20.32
N LEU A 158 6.43 -9.53 -19.46
CA LEU A 158 5.43 -8.48 -19.39
C LEU A 158 5.41 -7.84 -18.01
N MET A 159 5.54 -6.52 -17.96
CA MET A 159 5.21 -5.72 -16.79
C MET A 159 3.89 -4.97 -17.04
N THR A 160 2.93 -5.10 -16.14
CA THR A 160 1.61 -4.47 -16.27
C THR A 160 1.18 -3.77 -15.00
N ALA A 161 0.30 -2.77 -15.13
CA ALA A 161 -0.29 -2.02 -14.02
C ALA A 161 -1.67 -1.47 -14.42
N HIS A 162 -2.36 -0.80 -13.48
CA HIS A 162 -3.67 -0.19 -13.74
C HIS A 162 -3.65 1.00 -14.72
N SER A 163 -2.49 1.56 -15.06
CA SER A 163 -2.41 2.77 -15.92
C SER A 163 -1.14 2.84 -16.75
N ASP A 164 -1.23 3.45 -17.94
CA ASP A 164 -0.09 3.69 -18.83
C ASP A 164 1.00 4.58 -18.20
N LYS A 165 0.61 5.51 -17.32
CA LYS A 165 1.58 6.34 -16.60
C LYS A 165 2.50 5.50 -15.72
N LEU A 166 1.97 4.46 -15.07
CA LEU A 166 2.72 3.61 -14.18
C LEU A 166 3.61 2.63 -14.97
N THR A 167 3.11 2.05 -16.06
CA THR A 167 3.89 1.17 -16.93
C THR A 167 5.04 1.90 -17.62
N LYS A 168 4.80 3.15 -18.04
CA LYS A 168 5.88 4.01 -18.57
C LYS A 168 6.96 4.28 -17.53
N HIS A 169 6.59 4.46 -16.27
CA HIS A 169 7.58 4.60 -15.20
C HIS A 169 8.39 3.32 -15.01
N PHE A 170 7.77 2.14 -15.06
CA PHE A 170 8.48 0.85 -14.99
C PHE A 170 9.44 0.67 -16.15
N TYR A 171 9.01 0.96 -17.37
CA TYR A 171 9.88 0.94 -18.53
C TYR A 171 11.13 1.81 -18.34
N GLN A 172 10.93 3.07 -17.91
CA GLN A 172 12.02 4.00 -17.68
C GLN A 172 12.96 3.51 -16.58
N GLN A 173 12.42 3.00 -15.47
CA GLN A 173 13.20 2.51 -14.34
C GLN A 173 14.02 1.26 -14.71
N CYS A 174 13.40 0.27 -15.34
CA CYS A 174 14.11 -0.93 -15.77
C CYS A 174 15.20 -0.61 -16.82
N LEU A 175 14.87 0.25 -17.79
CA LEU A 175 15.85 0.69 -18.78
C LEU A 175 17.01 1.44 -18.13
N GLN A 176 16.75 2.32 -17.16
CA GLN A 176 17.80 3.02 -16.41
C GLN A 176 18.72 2.03 -15.70
N PHE A 177 18.20 1.02 -15.03
CA PHE A 177 19.03 -0.02 -14.39
C PHE A 177 19.97 -0.73 -15.38
N VAL A 178 19.55 -0.85 -16.64
CA VAL A 178 20.34 -1.54 -17.70
C VAL A 178 21.40 -0.62 -18.31
N ILE A 179 21.09 0.68 -18.57
CA ILE A 179 21.93 1.56 -19.40
C ILE A 179 22.74 2.59 -18.61
N ASP A 180 22.33 2.93 -17.39
CA ASP A 180 23.00 3.94 -16.61
C ASP A 180 24.32 3.38 -16.05
N PRO A 181 25.47 4.00 -16.38
CA PRO A 181 26.78 3.51 -15.94
C PRO A 181 27.03 3.57 -14.43
N GLU A 182 26.19 4.30 -13.67
CA GLU A 182 26.21 4.23 -12.21
C GLU A 182 25.71 2.89 -11.66
N TYR A 183 24.96 2.13 -12.49
CA TYR A 183 24.59 0.75 -12.22
C TYR A 183 25.50 -0.20 -13.02
N ARG A 184 25.91 -1.27 -12.41
CA ARG A 184 26.92 -2.18 -13.00
C ARG A 184 26.32 -3.36 -13.77
N PHE A 185 25.13 -3.18 -14.35
CA PHE A 185 24.42 -4.25 -15.05
C PHE A 185 25.29 -4.96 -16.11
N SER A 186 25.97 -4.21 -16.97
CA SER A 186 26.80 -4.77 -18.04
C SER A 186 28.03 -5.53 -17.53
N GLU A 187 28.52 -5.24 -16.33
CA GLU A 187 29.63 -5.98 -15.72
C GLU A 187 29.14 -7.30 -15.09
N ILE A 188 27.94 -7.30 -14.54
CA ILE A 188 27.30 -8.49 -13.97
C ILE A 188 26.84 -9.42 -15.10
N PHE A 189 26.26 -8.86 -16.16
CA PHE A 189 25.70 -9.59 -17.30
C PHE A 189 26.32 -9.15 -18.63
N PRO A 190 27.61 -9.42 -18.88
CA PRO A 190 28.29 -9.01 -20.11
C PRO A 190 27.70 -9.64 -21.36
N ASP A 191 27.04 -10.81 -21.23
CA ASP A 191 26.41 -11.53 -22.34
C ASP A 191 24.97 -11.07 -22.63
N SER A 192 24.46 -10.07 -21.91
CA SER A 192 23.09 -9.57 -22.02
C SER A 192 23.05 -8.05 -22.35
N PRO A 193 23.77 -7.59 -23.40
CA PRO A 193 23.76 -6.17 -23.77
C PRO A 193 22.40 -5.73 -24.28
N LEU A 194 22.07 -4.45 -24.07
CA LEU A 194 20.92 -3.81 -24.70
C LEU A 194 21.17 -3.75 -26.23
N VAL A 195 20.25 -4.29 -27.02
CA VAL A 195 20.36 -4.32 -28.49
C VAL A 195 19.22 -3.56 -29.20
N TRP A 196 18.12 -3.32 -28.52
CA TRP A 196 16.99 -2.57 -29.06
C TRP A 196 16.14 -1.96 -27.94
N GLN A 197 15.53 -0.79 -28.20
CA GLN A 197 14.56 -0.15 -27.32
C GLN A 197 13.57 0.71 -28.11
N SER A 198 12.33 0.82 -27.59
CA SER A 198 11.28 1.71 -28.12
C SER A 198 10.54 2.37 -26.97
N SER A 199 10.60 3.70 -26.91
CA SER A 199 9.84 4.47 -25.91
C SER A 199 8.35 4.56 -26.25
N GLU A 200 7.98 4.39 -27.52
CA GLU A 200 6.59 4.34 -27.99
C GLU A 200 5.93 3.04 -27.57
N ASP A 201 6.66 1.92 -27.73
CA ASP A 201 6.20 0.59 -27.34
C ASP A 201 6.43 0.28 -25.86
N GLU A 202 7.12 1.17 -25.12
CA GLU A 202 7.54 0.91 -23.72
C GLU A 202 8.22 -0.46 -23.57
N ALA A 203 9.16 -0.78 -24.49
CA ALA A 203 9.77 -2.09 -24.58
C ALA A 203 11.26 -2.01 -24.94
N PHE A 204 12.02 -3.04 -24.54
CA PHE A 204 13.43 -3.18 -24.90
C PHE A 204 13.86 -4.65 -25.01
N SER A 205 14.96 -4.89 -25.72
CA SER A 205 15.52 -6.23 -25.90
C SER A 205 16.98 -6.28 -25.51
N LEU A 206 17.33 -7.33 -24.77
CA LEU A 206 18.69 -7.68 -24.42
C LEU A 206 19.20 -8.80 -25.34
N LYS A 207 20.51 -8.86 -25.58
CA LYS A 207 21.23 -9.89 -26.35
C LYS A 207 20.76 -10.08 -27.79
N LYS A 208 19.43 -10.22 -28.01
CA LYS A 208 18.85 -10.41 -29.34
C LYS A 208 17.43 -9.83 -29.37
N HIS A 209 17.13 -9.05 -30.39
CA HIS A 209 15.75 -8.62 -30.65
C HIS A 209 15.01 -9.72 -31.43
N GLY A 210 13.93 -10.25 -30.85
CA GLY A 210 13.07 -11.29 -31.39
C GLY A 210 11.72 -10.76 -31.87
N ALA A 211 10.77 -11.68 -32.11
CA ALA A 211 9.38 -11.32 -32.41
C ALA A 211 8.70 -10.56 -31.25
N TYR A 212 9.08 -10.91 -30.04
CA TYR A 212 8.68 -10.21 -28.82
C TYR A 212 9.91 -9.69 -28.11
N PRO A 213 9.87 -8.44 -27.57
CA PRO A 213 10.97 -7.88 -26.79
C PRO A 213 11.25 -8.67 -25.50
N THR A 214 12.47 -8.54 -24.97
CA THR A 214 12.82 -9.15 -23.68
C THR A 214 11.96 -8.60 -22.55
N CYS A 215 11.64 -7.30 -22.56
CA CYS A 215 10.76 -6.67 -21.61
C CYS A 215 9.78 -5.75 -22.33
N THR A 216 8.49 -5.89 -22.03
CA THR A 216 7.41 -5.00 -22.49
C THR A 216 6.61 -4.51 -21.30
N CYS A 217 6.33 -3.21 -21.24
CA CYS A 217 5.51 -2.59 -20.20
C CYS A 217 4.22 -2.06 -20.83
N ARG A 218 3.06 -2.55 -20.39
CA ARG A 218 1.74 -2.15 -20.93
C ARG A 218 0.69 -2.17 -19.83
N SER A 219 -0.22 -1.22 -19.82
CA SER A 219 -1.33 -1.24 -18.86
C SER A 219 -2.29 -2.39 -19.14
N VAL A 220 -2.91 -2.90 -18.08
CA VAL A 220 -3.89 -4.00 -18.16
C VAL A 220 -5.12 -3.62 -18.97
N GLU A 221 -5.42 -2.33 -19.13
CA GLU A 221 -6.52 -1.79 -19.93
C GLU A 221 -6.10 -1.44 -21.38
N GLY A 222 -4.80 -1.56 -21.68
CA GLY A 222 -4.26 -1.29 -23.01
C GLY A 222 -4.47 -2.44 -24.00
N THR A 223 -4.12 -2.20 -25.26
CA THR A 223 -4.18 -3.25 -26.31
C THR A 223 -2.95 -4.16 -26.21
N LEU A 224 -3.14 -5.36 -25.67
CA LEU A 224 -2.09 -6.38 -25.55
C LEU A 224 -2.16 -7.45 -26.64
N THR A 225 -3.29 -7.56 -27.34
CA THR A 225 -3.54 -8.60 -28.34
C THR A 225 -2.55 -8.52 -29.51
N GLY A 226 -1.79 -9.60 -29.70
CA GLY A 226 -0.78 -9.72 -30.78
C GLY A 226 0.54 -8.98 -30.55
N ALA A 227 0.63 -8.14 -29.50
CA ALA A 227 1.82 -7.33 -29.21
C ALA A 227 2.72 -7.92 -28.12
N VAL A 228 2.20 -8.83 -27.29
CA VAL A 228 2.88 -9.33 -26.09
C VAL A 228 2.74 -10.84 -25.97
N GLU A 229 3.83 -11.47 -25.50
CA GLU A 229 3.90 -12.86 -25.07
C GLU A 229 4.78 -12.92 -23.81
N VAL A 230 4.45 -13.78 -22.84
CA VAL A 230 5.33 -14.13 -21.73
C VAL A 230 5.91 -15.51 -22.04
N GLY A 231 7.22 -15.57 -22.31
CA GLY A 231 7.91 -16.78 -22.74
C GLY A 231 7.98 -17.86 -21.66
N GLU A 232 8.45 -19.04 -22.04
CA GLU A 232 8.78 -20.10 -21.08
C GLU A 232 9.89 -19.60 -20.14
N GLY A 233 9.69 -19.71 -18.81
CA GLY A 233 10.60 -19.13 -17.82
C GLY A 233 10.43 -17.61 -17.60
N GLY A 234 9.78 -16.88 -18.52
CA GLY A 234 9.55 -15.45 -18.42
C GLY A 234 8.60 -15.06 -17.28
N TRP A 235 8.66 -13.79 -16.86
CA TRP A 235 7.84 -13.25 -15.81
C TRP A 235 6.68 -12.41 -16.33
N LEU A 236 5.48 -12.67 -15.80
CA LEU A 236 4.34 -11.75 -15.81
C LEU A 236 4.37 -10.96 -14.49
N TYR A 237 4.80 -9.71 -14.55
CA TYR A 237 4.84 -8.83 -13.38
C TYR A 237 3.66 -7.85 -13.43
N ALA A 238 2.74 -7.95 -12.46
CA ALA A 238 1.59 -7.07 -12.32
C ALA A 238 1.72 -6.23 -11.05
N ASP A 239 1.72 -4.88 -11.17
CA ASP A 239 1.84 -3.96 -10.04
C ASP A 239 0.59 -3.08 -9.92
N ASP A 240 0.03 -3.03 -8.70
CA ASP A 240 -1.12 -2.19 -8.32
C ASP A 240 -2.25 -2.23 -9.37
N LEU A 241 -2.78 -3.43 -9.69
CA LEU A 241 -3.90 -3.61 -10.64
C LEU A 241 -5.18 -2.91 -10.18
N VAL A 242 -5.39 -2.78 -8.86
CA VAL A 242 -6.47 -2.02 -8.24
C VAL A 242 -5.89 -0.72 -7.70
N LYS A 243 -6.40 0.40 -8.21
CA LYS A 243 -5.86 1.73 -7.97
C LYS A 243 -6.04 2.22 -6.52
N ASP A 244 -7.27 2.09 -5.99
CA ASP A 244 -7.65 2.65 -4.69
C ASP A 244 -8.85 1.91 -4.07
N LEU A 245 -9.22 2.34 -2.85
CA LEU A 245 -10.37 1.78 -2.13
C LEU A 245 -11.69 1.99 -2.88
N GLU A 246 -11.88 3.13 -3.56
CA GLU A 246 -13.11 3.42 -4.30
C GLU A 246 -13.31 2.42 -5.46
N GLU A 247 -12.24 2.09 -6.18
CA GLU A 247 -12.28 1.05 -7.22
C GLU A 247 -12.54 -0.33 -6.60
N ALA A 248 -11.89 -0.64 -5.49
CA ALA A 248 -12.04 -1.90 -4.77
C ALA A 248 -13.45 -2.11 -4.21
N MET A 249 -14.12 -1.03 -3.82
CA MET A 249 -15.50 -1.09 -3.30
C MET A 249 -16.56 -1.36 -4.36
N SER A 250 -16.22 -1.36 -5.65
CA SER A 250 -17.15 -1.69 -6.72
C SER A 250 -16.93 -3.15 -7.17
N PRO A 251 -17.85 -4.11 -6.86
CA PRO A 251 -17.75 -5.49 -7.32
C PRO A 251 -17.60 -5.60 -8.83
N ARG A 252 -18.31 -4.74 -9.57
CA ARG A 252 -18.25 -4.68 -11.02
C ARG A 252 -16.86 -4.25 -11.52
N ARG A 253 -16.24 -3.23 -10.88
CA ARG A 253 -14.89 -2.78 -11.25
C ARG A 253 -13.86 -3.85 -10.91
N LEU A 254 -13.93 -4.46 -9.72
CA LEU A 254 -13.04 -5.58 -9.35
C LEU A 254 -13.17 -6.77 -10.31
N GLN A 255 -14.41 -7.12 -10.70
CA GLN A 255 -14.64 -8.16 -11.69
C GLN A 255 -14.03 -7.78 -13.05
N GLY A 256 -14.20 -6.54 -13.50
CA GLY A 256 -13.59 -6.03 -14.73
C GLY A 256 -12.04 -6.08 -14.68
N LYS A 257 -11.43 -5.74 -13.54
CA LYS A 257 -9.95 -5.86 -13.36
C LYS A 257 -9.47 -7.31 -13.42
N TRP A 258 -10.21 -8.22 -12.80
CA TRP A 258 -9.92 -9.65 -12.88
C TRP A 258 -10.02 -10.16 -14.32
N GLU A 259 -11.11 -9.84 -15.02
CA GLU A 259 -11.31 -10.25 -16.41
C GLU A 259 -10.25 -9.65 -17.34
N ALA A 260 -9.90 -8.39 -17.16
CA ALA A 260 -8.83 -7.75 -17.92
C ALA A 260 -7.48 -8.45 -17.65
N TYR A 261 -7.15 -8.74 -16.40
CA TYR A 261 -5.94 -9.47 -16.06
C TYR A 261 -5.89 -10.85 -16.70
N ILE A 262 -6.96 -11.64 -16.60
CA ILE A 262 -7.03 -13.00 -17.17
C ILE A 262 -6.93 -12.95 -18.69
N ASN A 263 -7.80 -12.16 -19.35
CA ASN A 263 -7.91 -12.17 -20.81
C ASN A 263 -6.78 -11.42 -21.52
N GLN A 264 -6.18 -10.42 -20.88
CA GLN A 264 -5.13 -9.60 -21.50
C GLN A 264 -3.71 -10.04 -21.14
N CYS A 265 -3.49 -10.48 -19.90
CA CYS A 265 -2.15 -10.77 -19.38
C CYS A 265 -1.92 -12.28 -19.17
N TYR A 266 -2.80 -12.94 -18.41
CA TYR A 266 -2.66 -14.34 -18.04
C TYR A 266 -2.65 -15.28 -19.26
N ASP A 267 -3.56 -15.07 -20.23
CA ASP A 267 -3.66 -15.84 -21.48
C ASP A 267 -2.46 -15.65 -22.42
N ARG A 268 -1.55 -14.71 -22.14
CA ARG A 268 -0.32 -14.49 -22.93
C ARG A 268 0.87 -15.28 -22.43
N ARG A 269 0.69 -16.03 -21.36
CA ARG A 269 1.74 -16.81 -20.73
C ARG A 269 1.93 -18.16 -21.42
N LYS A 270 3.19 -18.53 -21.61
CA LYS A 270 3.58 -19.91 -21.94
C LYS A 270 3.68 -20.76 -20.68
N THR A 271 3.60 -22.06 -20.84
CA THR A 271 3.87 -23.04 -19.78
C THR A 271 5.26 -22.79 -19.20
N GLY A 272 5.40 -22.87 -17.88
CA GLY A 272 6.66 -22.61 -17.18
C GLY A 272 6.98 -21.12 -16.93
N SER A 273 6.14 -20.18 -17.42
CA SER A 273 6.24 -18.77 -17.03
C SER A 273 5.74 -18.55 -15.62
N ARG A 274 6.27 -17.52 -14.94
CA ARG A 274 5.99 -17.20 -13.53
C ARG A 274 5.19 -15.91 -13.39
N GLN A 275 4.48 -15.74 -12.29
CA GLN A 275 3.66 -14.55 -12.01
C GLN A 275 4.13 -13.86 -10.74
N LEU A 276 4.56 -12.60 -10.84
CA LEU A 276 4.81 -11.70 -9.71
C LEU A 276 3.67 -10.70 -9.62
N MET A 277 2.88 -10.74 -8.56
CA MET A 277 1.86 -9.73 -8.27
C MET A 277 2.28 -8.86 -7.10
N VAL A 278 2.37 -7.57 -7.35
CA VAL A 278 2.75 -6.57 -6.36
C VAL A 278 1.58 -5.62 -6.16
N GLY A 279 1.14 -5.37 -4.94
CA GLY A 279 -0.01 -4.49 -4.76
C GLY A 279 -0.45 -4.29 -3.32
N THR A 280 -1.35 -3.33 -3.16
CA THR A 280 -2.11 -3.11 -1.93
C THR A 280 -3.30 -4.07 -1.90
N ARG A 281 -3.51 -4.75 -0.78
CA ARG A 281 -4.61 -5.70 -0.58
C ARG A 281 -5.88 -4.98 -0.16
N TRP A 282 -6.62 -4.44 -1.15
CA TRP A 282 -7.80 -3.63 -0.89
C TRP A 282 -9.04 -4.43 -0.50
N ASP A 283 -9.27 -5.57 -1.13
CA ASP A 283 -10.45 -6.42 -0.94
C ASP A 283 -10.07 -7.89 -1.03
N VAL A 284 -10.78 -8.76 -0.35
CA VAL A 284 -10.55 -10.22 -0.43
C VAL A 284 -10.74 -10.77 -1.85
N ASN A 285 -11.52 -10.09 -2.69
CA ASN A 285 -11.78 -10.45 -4.08
C ASN A 285 -10.92 -9.67 -5.08
N ASP A 286 -9.90 -8.93 -4.62
CA ASP A 286 -8.91 -8.34 -5.52
C ASP A 286 -8.13 -9.43 -6.30
N PRO A 287 -7.43 -9.10 -7.40
CA PRO A 287 -6.75 -10.11 -8.21
C PRO A 287 -5.79 -11.01 -7.42
N ILE A 288 -5.04 -10.45 -6.44
CA ILE A 288 -4.15 -11.24 -5.56
C ILE A 288 -4.97 -12.21 -4.70
N GLY A 289 -6.07 -11.75 -4.09
CA GLY A 289 -6.93 -12.59 -3.25
C GLY A 289 -7.61 -13.72 -4.03
N ARG A 290 -7.98 -13.47 -5.29
CA ARG A 290 -8.52 -14.52 -6.17
C ARG A 290 -7.47 -15.56 -6.51
N MET A 291 -6.25 -15.14 -6.88
CA MET A 291 -5.13 -16.05 -7.11
C MET A 291 -4.81 -16.88 -5.87
N THR A 292 -4.75 -16.25 -4.70
CA THR A 292 -4.51 -16.93 -3.43
C THR A 292 -5.53 -18.06 -3.16
N ARG A 293 -6.82 -17.78 -3.37
CA ARG A 293 -7.87 -18.81 -3.16
C ARG A 293 -7.86 -19.92 -4.20
N LEU A 294 -7.53 -19.60 -5.45
CA LEU A 294 -7.46 -20.60 -6.52
C LEU A 294 -6.36 -21.63 -6.30
N HIS A 295 -5.27 -21.23 -5.64
CA HIS A 295 -4.05 -22.02 -5.49
C HIS A 295 -3.67 -22.25 -4.02
N GLU A 296 -4.68 -22.23 -3.12
CA GLU A 296 -4.44 -22.44 -1.69
C GLU A 296 -3.84 -23.83 -1.43
N GLY A 297 -2.69 -23.85 -0.76
CA GLY A 297 -1.96 -25.08 -0.41
C GLY A 297 -1.00 -25.61 -1.49
N GLU A 298 -0.88 -24.95 -2.63
CA GLU A 298 0.10 -25.31 -3.65
C GLU A 298 1.50 -24.76 -3.29
N SER A 299 2.51 -25.61 -3.31
CA SER A 299 3.88 -25.27 -2.87
C SER A 299 4.59 -24.24 -3.77
N GLY A 300 4.15 -24.07 -5.01
CA GLY A 300 4.68 -23.10 -5.97
C GLY A 300 4.07 -21.68 -5.82
N PHE A 301 3.17 -21.47 -4.83
CA PHE A 301 2.43 -20.21 -4.63
C PHE A 301 2.75 -19.58 -3.28
N HIS A 302 3.52 -18.50 -3.29
CA HIS A 302 3.92 -17.78 -2.08
C HIS A 302 3.24 -16.40 -1.98
N ILE A 303 2.87 -16.05 -0.75
CA ILE A 303 2.24 -14.77 -0.39
C ILE A 303 3.10 -14.08 0.66
N LEU A 304 3.73 -12.98 0.28
CA LEU A 304 4.49 -12.14 1.19
C LEU A 304 3.69 -10.89 1.55
N THR A 305 3.35 -10.76 2.82
CA THR A 305 2.83 -9.51 3.39
C THR A 305 3.77 -9.04 4.50
N ILE A 306 4.25 -7.79 4.40
CA ILE A 306 5.04 -7.14 5.45
C ILE A 306 4.25 -5.91 5.92
N PRO A 307 3.65 -5.94 7.12
CA PRO A 307 2.89 -4.82 7.67
C PRO A 307 3.81 -3.66 8.06
N ALA A 308 3.24 -2.46 8.23
CA ALA A 308 3.96 -1.25 8.64
C ALA A 308 4.67 -1.42 9.97
N LEU A 309 3.95 -1.94 10.96
CA LEU A 309 4.47 -2.25 12.28
C LEU A 309 4.54 -3.77 12.47
N ASP A 310 5.60 -4.24 13.08
CA ASP A 310 5.70 -5.63 13.49
C ASP A 310 4.64 -5.94 14.57
N PRO A 311 3.79 -6.96 14.39
CA PRO A 311 2.68 -7.22 15.28
C PRO A 311 3.09 -7.68 16.69
N ILE A 312 4.34 -8.10 16.87
CA ILE A 312 4.85 -8.59 18.15
C ILE A 312 5.59 -7.48 18.91
N SER A 313 6.53 -6.82 18.24
CA SER A 313 7.36 -5.78 18.87
C SER A 313 6.72 -4.39 18.84
N GLY A 314 5.78 -4.15 17.91
CA GLY A 314 5.20 -2.84 17.63
C GLY A 314 6.17 -1.86 16.99
N GLU A 315 7.36 -2.29 16.60
CA GLU A 315 8.36 -1.46 15.92
C GLU A 315 8.11 -1.41 14.41
N SER A 316 8.66 -0.39 13.75
CA SER A 316 8.53 -0.25 12.29
C SER A 316 9.34 -1.32 11.55
N ASN A 317 8.69 -1.99 10.60
CA ASN A 317 9.39 -2.88 9.66
C ASN A 317 10.14 -2.11 8.57
N PHE A 318 10.04 -0.77 8.53
CA PHE A 318 10.56 0.07 7.45
C PHE A 318 11.38 1.27 7.97
N ASP A 319 11.92 1.17 9.16
CA ASP A 319 12.90 2.13 9.69
C ASP A 319 14.29 1.77 9.13
N TYR A 320 14.59 2.36 7.98
CA TYR A 320 15.77 2.05 7.20
C TYR A 320 16.98 2.87 7.61
N LEU A 321 18.16 2.38 7.25
CA LEU A 321 19.41 3.12 7.43
C LEU A 321 19.35 4.48 6.68
N TYR A 322 20.13 5.43 7.13
CA TYR A 322 20.24 6.78 6.57
C TYR A 322 18.93 7.59 6.55
N GLY A 323 17.92 7.19 7.34
CA GLY A 323 16.65 7.91 7.45
C GLY A 323 15.79 7.91 6.18
N VAL A 324 16.03 6.99 5.24
CA VAL A 324 15.24 6.90 3.99
C VAL A 324 13.94 6.11 4.16
N GLY A 325 13.66 5.60 5.35
CA GLY A 325 12.47 4.84 5.70
C GLY A 325 11.48 5.63 6.55
N PHE A 326 10.64 4.90 7.27
CA PHE A 326 9.59 5.44 8.11
C PHE A 326 9.66 4.81 9.51
N ASP A 327 9.78 5.65 10.53
CA ASP A 327 9.80 5.22 11.92
C ASP A 327 8.40 4.81 12.45
N ARG A 328 8.37 4.25 13.65
CA ARG A 328 7.15 3.88 14.33
C ARG A 328 6.20 5.08 14.52
N LYS A 329 6.74 6.26 14.82
CA LYS A 329 5.95 7.47 15.02
C LYS A 329 5.19 7.86 13.76
N TYR A 330 5.82 7.80 12.59
CA TYR A 330 5.16 8.07 11.30
C TYR A 330 3.94 7.17 11.11
N TYR A 331 4.06 5.86 11.36
CA TYR A 331 2.94 4.93 11.17
C TYR A 331 1.82 5.12 12.20
N LEU A 332 2.15 5.45 13.45
CA LEU A 332 1.14 5.80 14.44
C LEU A 332 0.38 7.09 14.05
N ASP A 333 1.06 8.08 13.46
CA ASP A 333 0.41 9.29 12.97
C ASP A 333 -0.45 8.99 11.73
N MET A 334 -0.02 8.09 10.85
CA MET A 334 -0.84 7.59 9.74
C MET A 334 -2.08 6.85 10.23
N HIS A 335 -1.95 6.00 11.24
CA HIS A 335 -3.09 5.29 11.84
C HIS A 335 -4.15 6.25 12.40
N ARG A 336 -3.72 7.35 13.04
CA ARG A 336 -4.64 8.38 13.56
C ARG A 336 -5.30 9.23 12.46
N THR A 337 -4.68 9.32 11.28
CA THR A 337 -5.08 10.25 10.21
C THR A 337 -5.78 9.58 9.04
N THR A 338 -5.68 8.29 8.93
CA THR A 338 -6.29 7.46 7.88
C THR A 338 -7.47 6.71 8.49
N ASP A 339 -8.53 6.50 7.73
CA ASP A 339 -9.60 5.59 8.15
C ASP A 339 -9.05 4.16 8.28
N SER A 340 -9.68 3.36 9.14
CA SER A 340 -9.13 2.04 9.50
C SER A 340 -9.13 1.03 8.35
N ALA A 341 -10.13 1.07 7.44
CA ALA A 341 -10.16 0.16 6.29
C ALA A 341 -9.01 0.47 5.32
N THR A 342 -8.79 1.76 5.02
CA THR A 342 -7.65 2.20 4.21
C THR A 342 -6.32 1.92 4.92
N TYR A 343 -6.24 2.12 6.24
CA TYR A 343 -5.03 1.82 7.01
C TYR A 343 -4.71 0.32 6.96
N ALA A 344 -5.68 -0.52 7.28
CA ALA A 344 -5.54 -1.98 7.24
C ALA A 344 -5.08 -2.48 5.86
N ALA A 345 -5.68 -1.98 4.78
CA ALA A 345 -5.31 -2.34 3.42
C ALA A 345 -3.89 -1.88 3.05
N LYS A 346 -3.56 -0.61 3.32
CA LYS A 346 -2.29 -0.01 2.88
C LYS A 346 -1.11 -0.33 3.77
N TYR A 347 -1.33 -0.40 5.08
CA TYR A 347 -0.26 -0.46 6.07
C TYR A 347 -0.15 -1.82 6.77
N ASP A 348 -1.26 -2.55 6.93
CA ASP A 348 -1.22 -3.89 7.54
C ASP A 348 -1.29 -5.01 6.48
N GLY A 349 -1.62 -4.66 5.21
CA GLY A 349 -1.80 -5.62 4.14
C GLY A 349 -2.99 -6.56 4.37
N THR A 350 -3.96 -6.12 5.17
CA THR A 350 -5.18 -6.86 5.49
C THR A 350 -6.30 -6.40 4.59
N PRO A 351 -6.79 -7.25 3.67
CA PRO A 351 -7.86 -6.89 2.76
C PRO A 351 -9.19 -6.73 3.50
N PHE A 352 -10.01 -5.83 2.97
CA PHE A 352 -11.36 -5.62 3.48
C PHE A 352 -12.27 -6.82 3.13
N VAL A 353 -13.11 -7.22 4.10
CA VAL A 353 -14.12 -8.26 3.94
C VAL A 353 -15.49 -7.61 3.98
N ARG A 354 -16.30 -7.84 2.94
CA ARG A 354 -17.62 -7.21 2.78
C ARG A 354 -18.79 -7.99 3.40
N GLU A 355 -18.52 -9.01 4.18
CA GLU A 355 -19.59 -9.84 4.78
C GLU A 355 -20.10 -9.21 6.06
N GLY A 356 -21.42 -8.89 6.08
CA GLY A 356 -22.17 -8.55 7.29
C GLY A 356 -22.62 -7.08 7.41
N GLN A 357 -23.30 -6.80 8.50
CA GLN A 357 -23.73 -5.47 8.93
C GLN A 357 -22.51 -4.61 9.30
N LEU A 358 -22.42 -3.42 8.73
CA LEU A 358 -21.32 -2.49 9.03
C LEU A 358 -21.33 -2.01 10.50
N TYR A 359 -22.52 -1.82 11.02
CA TYR A 359 -22.77 -1.41 12.40
C TYR A 359 -23.64 -2.46 13.10
N SER A 360 -23.05 -3.56 13.56
CA SER A 360 -23.82 -4.52 14.33
C SER A 360 -24.31 -3.86 15.64
N PRO A 361 -25.50 -4.19 16.16
CA PRO A 361 -25.99 -3.65 17.43
C PRO A 361 -25.01 -3.80 18.59
N ASP A 362 -24.24 -4.89 18.60
CA ASP A 362 -23.24 -5.22 19.63
C ASP A 362 -21.93 -4.46 19.47
N SER A 363 -21.65 -3.92 18.29
CA SER A 363 -20.42 -3.12 18.04
C SER A 363 -20.56 -1.65 18.46
N LEU A 364 -21.79 -1.17 18.72
CA LEU A 364 -22.05 0.22 19.07
C LEU A 364 -22.12 0.37 20.59
N GLU A 365 -21.20 1.17 21.13
CA GLU A 365 -21.23 1.54 22.56
C GLU A 365 -22.51 2.32 22.89
N ARG A 366 -23.15 1.99 24.02
CA ARG A 366 -24.44 2.56 24.43
C ARG A 366 -24.37 3.23 25.79
N TYR A 367 -25.15 4.29 25.98
CA TYR A 367 -25.30 4.93 27.28
C TYR A 367 -26.73 4.82 27.80
N LEU A 368 -26.87 4.62 29.11
CA LEU A 368 -28.12 4.72 29.84
C LEU A 368 -28.31 6.10 30.44
N GLU A 369 -27.22 6.78 30.81
CA GLU A 369 -27.20 8.11 31.35
C GLU A 369 -26.10 8.95 30.71
N LEU A 370 -26.35 10.23 30.49
CA LEU A 370 -25.35 11.16 30.01
C LEU A 370 -24.44 11.61 31.16
N PRO A 371 -23.18 11.99 30.88
CA PRO A 371 -22.32 12.57 31.89
C PRO A 371 -22.93 13.78 32.57
N ALA A 372 -22.65 13.97 33.87
CA ALA A 372 -23.18 15.07 34.64
C ALA A 372 -22.72 16.45 34.15
N GLY A 373 -23.60 17.45 34.21
CA GLY A 373 -23.32 18.81 33.78
C GLY A 373 -23.59 19.10 32.31
N GLU A 374 -23.33 20.33 31.90
CA GLU A 374 -23.52 20.76 30.51
C GLU A 374 -22.36 20.27 29.60
N PRO A 375 -22.64 19.90 28.35
CA PRO A 375 -21.59 19.52 27.40
C PRO A 375 -20.76 20.76 27.00
N ASP A 376 -19.45 20.57 26.88
CA ASP A 376 -18.53 21.62 26.38
C ASP A 376 -18.76 21.93 24.91
N ARG A 377 -19.18 20.93 24.14
CA ARG A 377 -19.36 21.04 22.70
C ARG A 377 -20.59 20.27 22.25
N VAL A 378 -21.42 20.93 21.42
CA VAL A 378 -22.54 20.28 20.74
C VAL A 378 -22.45 20.62 19.26
N MET A 379 -22.36 19.58 18.42
CA MET A 379 -22.16 19.70 16.99
C MET A 379 -23.15 18.83 16.23
N ALA A 380 -23.54 19.28 15.04
CA ALA A 380 -24.43 18.52 14.17
C ALA A 380 -23.95 18.57 12.72
N VAL A 381 -24.35 17.56 11.97
CA VAL A 381 -24.22 17.53 10.50
C VAL A 381 -25.60 17.27 9.93
N VAL A 382 -25.92 17.88 8.79
CA VAL A 382 -27.20 17.70 8.12
C VAL A 382 -26.94 17.14 6.73
N ASP A 383 -27.38 15.89 6.50
CA ASP A 383 -27.58 15.33 5.17
C ASP A 383 -28.95 15.78 4.67
N THR A 384 -28.96 16.58 3.62
CA THR A 384 -30.18 17.18 3.13
C THR A 384 -30.88 16.24 2.16
N LYS A 385 -32.19 16.12 2.33
CA LYS A 385 -33.06 15.30 1.47
C LYS A 385 -32.83 15.58 -0.02
N GLY A 386 -32.59 14.52 -0.78
CA GLY A 386 -32.57 14.50 -2.24
C GLY A 386 -33.98 14.52 -2.85
N ALA A 387 -34.14 13.95 -4.03
CA ALA A 387 -35.44 13.76 -4.69
C ALA A 387 -36.07 12.42 -4.27
N GLY A 388 -37.38 12.37 -4.05
CA GLY A 388 -38.10 11.12 -3.80
C GLY A 388 -38.35 10.83 -2.30
N GLU A 389 -38.18 9.56 -1.90
CA GLU A 389 -38.46 9.04 -0.56
C GLU A 389 -37.29 9.18 0.43
N ASP A 390 -36.22 9.91 0.07
CA ASP A 390 -35.04 10.10 0.93
C ASP A 390 -35.39 10.84 2.21
N TYR A 391 -34.62 10.58 3.26
CA TYR A 391 -34.72 11.28 4.53
C TYR A 391 -33.74 12.45 4.62
N CYS A 392 -34.16 13.52 5.33
CA CYS A 392 -33.21 14.45 5.88
C CYS A 392 -32.70 13.86 7.20
N ALA A 393 -31.39 13.69 7.33
CA ALA A 393 -30.79 13.07 8.49
C ALA A 393 -29.86 14.06 9.21
N MET A 394 -30.05 14.24 10.55
CA MET A 394 -29.21 15.11 11.37
C MET A 394 -28.83 14.46 12.69
N PRO A 395 -27.68 13.79 12.80
CA PRO A 395 -27.09 13.40 14.08
C PRO A 395 -26.62 14.62 14.86
N ILE A 396 -26.90 14.62 16.17
CA ILE A 396 -26.41 15.61 17.12
C ILE A 396 -25.46 14.95 18.10
N ALA A 397 -24.20 15.38 18.09
CA ALA A 397 -23.15 14.86 18.96
C ALA A 397 -22.78 15.89 20.04
N ALA A 398 -22.69 15.42 21.27
CA ALA A 398 -22.25 16.21 22.42
C ALA A 398 -21.00 15.61 23.04
N GLN A 399 -20.08 16.46 23.51
CA GLN A 399 -18.84 16.04 24.19
C GLN A 399 -18.73 16.77 25.52
N TRP A 400 -18.49 16.05 26.60
CA TRP A 400 -18.24 16.57 27.94
C TRP A 400 -16.74 16.68 28.22
N ARG A 401 -16.41 17.61 29.10
CA ARG A 401 -15.04 17.85 29.52
C ARG A 401 -14.43 16.61 30.17
N GLY A 402 -13.27 16.18 29.67
CA GLY A 402 -12.57 14.98 30.15
C GLY A 402 -13.02 13.68 29.50
N SER A 403 -14.00 13.71 28.58
CA SER A 403 -14.36 12.55 27.75
C SER A 403 -13.73 12.66 26.37
N ASP A 404 -13.12 11.56 25.92
CA ASP A 404 -12.64 11.43 24.55
C ASP A 404 -13.74 10.98 23.59
N LYS A 405 -14.91 10.58 24.12
CA LYS A 405 -16.06 10.08 23.35
C LYS A 405 -17.05 11.19 23.01
N TRP A 406 -17.78 10.99 21.91
CA TRP A 406 -18.90 11.80 21.47
C TRP A 406 -20.22 11.05 21.70
N PHE A 407 -21.13 11.64 22.46
CA PHE A 407 -22.44 11.08 22.73
C PHE A 407 -23.43 11.55 21.66
N ILE A 408 -24.03 10.61 20.93
CA ILE A 408 -25.09 10.91 19.95
C ILE A 408 -26.39 11.13 20.74
N VAL A 409 -26.60 12.39 21.13
CA VAL A 409 -27.67 12.78 22.09
C VAL A 409 -29.04 12.84 21.44
N ASP A 410 -29.13 13.11 20.14
CA ASP A 410 -30.35 12.95 19.37
C ASP A 410 -30.04 12.74 17.87
N PHE A 411 -31.07 12.36 17.11
CA PHE A 411 -31.00 12.16 15.68
C PHE A 411 -32.34 12.58 15.07
N LEU A 412 -32.34 13.58 14.18
CA LEU A 412 -33.49 13.84 13.32
C LEU A 412 -33.41 12.97 12.08
N CYS A 413 -34.47 12.27 11.73
CA CYS A 413 -34.59 11.46 10.53
C CYS A 413 -36.02 11.62 9.96
N ASP A 414 -36.19 12.57 9.03
CA ASP A 414 -37.50 13.06 8.60
C ASP A 414 -37.61 13.12 7.07
N HIS A 415 -38.67 12.58 6.52
CA HIS A 415 -38.99 12.59 5.08
C HIS A 415 -40.13 13.56 4.72
N SER A 416 -40.59 14.39 5.65
CA SER A 416 -41.67 15.38 5.44
C SER A 416 -41.30 16.43 4.40
N ALA A 417 -42.27 17.33 4.09
CA ALA A 417 -42.04 18.41 3.14
C ALA A 417 -40.93 19.37 3.62
N PRO A 418 -40.14 19.97 2.70
CA PRO A 418 -38.95 20.77 3.03
C PRO A 418 -39.18 21.85 4.06
N LYS A 419 -40.31 22.55 3.99
CA LYS A 419 -40.66 23.61 4.96
C LYS A 419 -40.82 23.06 6.38
N THR A 420 -41.41 21.88 6.53
CA THR A 420 -41.58 21.19 7.83
C THR A 420 -40.24 20.74 8.37
N VAL A 421 -39.41 20.11 7.49
CA VAL A 421 -38.05 19.66 7.85
C VAL A 421 -37.20 20.83 8.31
N ASN A 422 -37.19 21.98 7.59
CA ASN A 422 -36.40 23.15 7.97
C ASN A 422 -36.81 23.66 9.39
N GLN A 423 -38.09 23.69 9.68
CA GLN A 423 -38.57 24.10 11.00
C GLN A 423 -38.16 23.11 12.10
N ARG A 424 -38.18 21.82 11.81
CA ARG A 424 -37.70 20.76 12.73
C ARG A 424 -36.22 20.87 12.97
N LEU A 425 -35.40 21.09 11.93
CA LEU A 425 -33.96 21.33 12.06
C LEU A 425 -33.66 22.50 13.02
N VAL A 426 -34.35 23.63 12.85
CA VAL A 426 -34.24 24.80 13.73
C VAL A 426 -34.58 24.44 15.17
N ASN A 427 -35.68 23.71 15.39
CA ASN A 427 -36.12 23.34 16.73
C ASN A 427 -35.14 22.37 17.42
N PHE A 428 -34.56 21.43 16.68
CA PHE A 428 -33.54 20.51 17.22
C PHE A 428 -32.21 21.25 17.53
N ILE A 429 -31.77 22.14 16.64
CA ILE A 429 -30.57 22.97 16.86
C ILE A 429 -30.72 23.81 18.13
N ASP A 430 -31.89 24.44 18.31
CA ASP A 430 -32.19 25.25 19.47
C ASP A 430 -32.31 24.43 20.75
N LYS A 431 -33.09 23.34 20.72
CA LYS A 431 -33.31 22.42 21.85
C LYS A 431 -32.03 21.89 22.46
N TYR A 432 -31.04 21.52 21.60
CA TYR A 432 -29.80 20.93 22.07
C TYR A 432 -28.64 21.91 22.16
N GLY A 433 -28.87 23.19 21.91
CA GLY A 433 -27.83 24.22 21.96
C GLY A 433 -26.68 23.95 21.00
N VAL A 434 -26.97 23.49 19.76
CA VAL A 434 -25.96 23.13 18.77
C VAL A 434 -25.13 24.36 18.42
N GLN A 435 -23.84 24.30 18.71
CA GLN A 435 -22.90 25.41 18.50
C GLN A 435 -22.46 25.54 17.06
N GLN A 436 -22.34 24.39 16.35
CA GLN A 436 -21.94 24.33 14.95
C GLN A 436 -22.75 23.27 14.21
N ALA A 437 -23.39 23.68 13.12
CA ALA A 437 -24.11 22.81 12.23
C ALA A 437 -23.48 22.85 10.81
N ARG A 438 -23.13 21.70 10.26
CA ARG A 438 -22.57 21.58 8.90
C ARG A 438 -23.59 20.94 7.98
N PHE A 439 -23.93 21.60 6.90
CA PHE A 439 -24.86 21.12 5.89
C PHE A 439 -24.10 20.57 4.67
N GLU A 440 -24.57 19.46 4.14
CA GLU A 440 -24.15 19.04 2.81
C GLU A 440 -24.68 20.05 1.78
N SER A 441 -23.81 20.50 0.85
CA SER A 441 -24.17 21.54 -0.14
C SER A 441 -24.41 20.98 -1.55
N ASN A 442 -24.59 19.68 -1.70
CA ASN A 442 -24.93 19.04 -2.96
C ASN A 442 -26.36 19.39 -3.36
N ALA A 443 -26.65 19.53 -4.67
CA ALA A 443 -27.97 19.86 -5.21
C ALA A 443 -28.66 21.03 -4.49
N ALA A 444 -29.79 20.79 -3.82
CA ALA A 444 -30.58 21.79 -3.10
C ALA A 444 -30.08 22.12 -1.67
N GLY A 445 -29.11 21.36 -1.16
CA GLY A 445 -28.67 21.42 0.24
C GLY A 445 -28.07 22.77 0.64
N GLY A 446 -27.42 23.47 -0.30
CA GLY A 446 -26.92 24.82 -0.06
C GLY A 446 -28.02 25.83 0.27
N LYS A 447 -29.20 25.70 -0.33
CA LYS A 447 -30.37 26.55 -0.06
C LYS A 447 -31.01 26.21 1.29
N VAL A 448 -31.11 24.93 1.65
CA VAL A 448 -31.60 24.49 2.98
C VAL A 448 -30.75 25.09 4.08
N ALA A 449 -29.45 25.13 3.94
CA ALA A 449 -28.53 25.73 4.89
C ALA A 449 -28.80 27.23 5.10
N ASP A 450 -29.07 27.97 3.99
CA ASP A 450 -29.39 29.40 4.08
C ASP A 450 -30.75 29.63 4.77
N ASP A 451 -31.79 28.90 4.33
CA ASP A 451 -33.12 28.99 4.92
C ASP A 451 -33.11 28.70 6.44
N VAL A 452 -32.35 27.67 6.87
CA VAL A 452 -32.22 27.33 8.29
C VAL A 452 -31.43 28.40 9.05
N ALA A 453 -30.38 28.96 8.46
CA ALA A 453 -29.59 30.02 9.09
C ALA A 453 -30.43 31.28 9.31
N ASP A 454 -31.27 31.65 8.35
CA ASP A 454 -32.19 32.78 8.48
C ASP A 454 -33.25 32.55 9.60
N LEU A 455 -33.86 31.36 9.64
CA LEU A 455 -34.82 30.98 10.68
C LEU A 455 -34.19 30.95 12.09
N LEU A 456 -32.94 30.48 12.24
CA LEU A 456 -32.20 30.50 13.49
C LEU A 456 -31.95 31.95 13.96
N LYS A 457 -31.60 32.83 13.03
CA LYS A 457 -31.41 34.25 13.31
C LYS A 457 -32.71 34.92 13.74
N GLU A 458 -33.83 34.64 13.06
CA GLU A 458 -35.16 35.13 13.47
C GLU A 458 -35.55 34.65 14.86
N LYS A 459 -35.19 33.41 15.23
CA LYS A 459 -35.44 32.81 16.53
C LYS A 459 -34.50 33.32 17.63
N GLY A 460 -33.37 33.93 17.26
CA GLY A 460 -32.34 34.39 18.19
C GLY A 460 -31.41 33.29 18.69
N THR A 461 -31.38 32.13 18.01
CA THR A 461 -30.54 30.98 18.37
C THR A 461 -29.13 31.14 17.80
N LEU A 462 -28.11 31.05 18.65
CA LEU A 462 -26.70 31.14 18.24
C LEU A 462 -26.17 29.78 17.78
N CYS A 463 -26.02 29.61 16.46
CA CYS A 463 -25.41 28.44 15.85
C CYS A 463 -24.58 28.86 14.63
N ALA A 464 -23.34 28.38 14.53
CA ALA A 464 -22.50 28.60 13.35
C ALA A 464 -22.87 27.59 12.24
N VAL A 465 -23.59 28.05 11.23
CA VAL A 465 -23.98 27.26 10.08
C VAL A 465 -22.85 27.28 9.02
N SER A 466 -22.44 26.12 8.56
CA SER A 466 -21.43 25.96 7.50
C SER A 466 -21.89 25.00 6.40
N LYS A 467 -21.35 25.14 5.20
CA LYS A 467 -21.66 24.30 4.05
C LYS A 467 -20.43 23.51 3.65
N LYS A 468 -20.63 22.27 3.22
CA LYS A 468 -19.56 21.44 2.66
C LYS A 468 -20.08 20.66 1.44
N TYR A 469 -19.38 20.81 0.33
CA TYR A 469 -19.59 19.97 -0.83
C TYR A 469 -18.93 18.59 -0.61
N THR A 470 -19.65 17.52 -0.96
CA THR A 470 -19.18 16.15 -0.81
C THR A 470 -19.23 15.46 -2.18
N GLY A 471 -18.07 15.19 -2.76
CA GLY A 471 -17.93 14.58 -4.09
C GLY A 471 -17.53 13.09 -4.07
N SER A 472 -17.30 12.50 -2.87
CA SER A 472 -16.97 11.08 -2.75
C SER A 472 -18.21 10.19 -2.82
N ASN A 473 -18.03 8.93 -3.27
CA ASN A 473 -19.08 7.92 -3.25
C ASN A 473 -19.59 7.69 -1.82
N LYS A 474 -20.93 7.58 -1.65
CA LYS A 474 -21.62 7.43 -0.36
C LYS A 474 -21.17 6.18 0.39
N GLU A 475 -21.16 5.00 -0.25
CA GLU A 475 -20.72 3.75 0.37
C GLU A 475 -19.27 3.80 0.86
N THR A 476 -18.38 4.35 0.03
CA THR A 476 -16.96 4.54 0.39
C THR A 476 -16.81 5.42 1.63
N ARG A 477 -17.60 6.47 1.74
CA ARG A 477 -17.59 7.41 2.85
C ARG A 477 -18.08 6.78 4.13
N ILE A 478 -19.20 6.03 4.06
CA ILE A 478 -19.78 5.30 5.19
C ILE A 478 -18.79 4.26 5.73
N LEU A 479 -18.19 3.48 4.83
CA LEU A 479 -17.18 2.49 5.21
C LEU A 479 -15.96 3.15 5.86
N ALA A 480 -15.40 4.16 5.22
CA ALA A 480 -14.18 4.82 5.68
C ALA A 480 -14.31 5.43 7.09
N SER A 481 -15.52 5.83 7.47
CA SER A 481 -15.81 6.41 8.78
C SER A 481 -16.26 5.41 9.84
N SER A 482 -16.60 4.17 9.47
CA SER A 482 -17.28 3.22 10.34
C SER A 482 -16.51 2.89 11.62
N SER A 483 -15.23 2.62 11.55
CA SER A 483 -14.42 2.32 12.74
C SER A 483 -14.27 3.56 13.63
N TRP A 484 -14.09 4.74 13.03
CA TRP A 484 -14.04 5.95 13.83
C TRP A 484 -15.34 6.15 14.62
N VAL A 485 -16.50 5.86 13.99
CA VAL A 485 -17.81 5.93 14.65
C VAL A 485 -17.89 4.91 15.80
N ILE A 486 -17.50 3.66 15.55
CA ILE A 486 -17.51 2.59 16.57
C ILE A 486 -16.59 2.96 17.74
N ASP A 487 -15.40 3.47 17.45
CA ASP A 487 -14.40 3.77 18.47
C ASP A 487 -14.66 5.06 19.25
N ASN A 488 -15.39 6.03 18.68
CA ASN A 488 -15.49 7.38 19.26
C ASN A 488 -16.92 7.83 19.57
N CYS A 489 -17.95 7.14 19.10
CA CYS A 489 -19.35 7.52 19.35
C CYS A 489 -20.03 6.57 20.33
N VAL A 490 -20.85 7.15 21.22
CA VAL A 490 -21.69 6.42 22.19
C VAL A 490 -23.15 6.78 21.90
N PHE A 491 -23.98 5.77 21.68
CA PHE A 491 -25.37 5.92 21.28
C PHE A 491 -26.32 5.73 22.46
N ARG A 492 -27.57 6.19 22.33
CA ARG A 492 -28.61 5.88 23.33
C ARG A 492 -28.82 4.40 23.46
N ASP A 493 -29.00 3.91 24.67
CA ASP A 493 -29.54 2.58 24.86
C ASP A 493 -30.95 2.44 24.26
N THR A 494 -31.32 1.25 23.83
CA THR A 494 -32.62 0.98 23.19
C THR A 494 -33.82 1.32 24.08
N THR A 495 -33.63 1.35 25.39
CA THR A 495 -34.65 1.71 26.38
C THR A 495 -34.89 3.23 26.48
N LEU A 496 -34.03 4.06 25.90
CA LEU A 496 -34.08 5.54 26.00
C LEU A 496 -34.78 6.22 24.81
N TYR A 497 -35.31 5.47 23.86
CA TYR A 497 -36.07 6.02 22.74
C TYR A 497 -37.23 5.11 22.33
N GLU A 498 -38.34 5.73 21.90
CA GLU A 498 -39.55 5.02 21.51
C GLU A 498 -39.43 4.44 20.08
N PRO A 499 -40.02 3.26 19.83
CA PRO A 499 -40.17 2.74 18.46
C PRO A 499 -40.91 3.75 17.57
N GLY A 500 -40.39 3.96 16.34
CA GLY A 500 -40.95 4.93 15.38
C GLY A 500 -40.54 6.40 15.61
N SER A 501 -39.78 6.71 16.67
CA SER A 501 -39.16 8.03 16.82
C SER A 501 -38.03 8.22 15.75
N ASP A 502 -37.69 9.48 15.49
CA ASP A 502 -36.59 9.81 14.55
C ASP A 502 -35.28 9.07 14.89
N TYR A 503 -34.95 9.02 16.20
CA TYR A 503 -33.77 8.29 16.67
C TYR A 503 -33.87 6.79 16.39
N SER A 504 -35.05 6.19 16.59
CA SER A 504 -35.31 4.78 16.30
C SER A 504 -35.19 4.48 14.81
N ILE A 505 -35.74 5.36 13.94
CA ILE A 505 -35.63 5.24 12.47
C ILE A 505 -34.16 5.31 12.04
N ALA A 506 -33.42 6.29 12.54
CA ALA A 506 -31.99 6.44 12.25
C ALA A 506 -31.19 5.22 12.69
N MET A 507 -31.40 4.72 13.91
CA MET A 507 -30.74 3.51 14.41
C MET A 507 -31.10 2.27 13.58
N GLY A 508 -32.35 2.18 13.12
CA GLY A 508 -32.80 1.12 12.21
C GLY A 508 -32.02 1.15 10.89
N GLN A 509 -31.85 2.31 10.27
CA GLN A 509 -31.04 2.48 9.04
C GLN A 509 -29.56 2.14 9.30
N ILE A 510 -28.99 2.62 10.42
CA ILE A 510 -27.58 2.40 10.78
C ILE A 510 -27.31 0.91 11.00
N THR A 511 -28.11 0.25 11.86
CA THR A 511 -27.87 -1.14 12.24
C THR A 511 -28.30 -2.17 11.18
N SER A 512 -29.14 -1.79 10.21
CA SER A 512 -29.49 -2.64 9.07
C SER A 512 -28.60 -2.43 7.85
N TYR A 513 -27.71 -1.41 7.87
CA TYR A 513 -26.87 -1.10 6.73
C TYR A 513 -25.87 -2.22 6.42
N VAL A 514 -25.92 -2.72 5.20
CA VAL A 514 -25.02 -3.75 4.68
C VAL A 514 -24.26 -3.21 3.47
N LEU A 515 -22.97 -3.45 3.42
CA LEU A 515 -22.15 -3.19 2.24
C LEU A 515 -22.56 -4.19 1.15
N ASP A 516 -22.65 -3.73 -0.08
CA ASP A 516 -23.12 -4.53 -1.23
C ASP A 516 -24.60 -5.00 -1.14
N GLY A 517 -25.36 -4.51 -0.15
CA GLY A 517 -26.77 -4.78 -0.01
C GLY A 517 -27.64 -3.75 -0.76
N LYS A 518 -28.87 -4.13 -1.07
CA LYS A 518 -29.90 -3.14 -1.41
C LYS A 518 -30.39 -2.53 -0.10
N ASN A 519 -29.74 -1.49 0.37
CA ASN A 519 -30.22 -0.73 1.51
C ASN A 519 -31.44 0.09 1.06
N GLN A 520 -32.55 -0.03 1.78
CA GLN A 520 -33.78 0.69 1.46
C GLN A 520 -33.57 2.18 1.73
N HIS A 521 -32.84 2.52 2.81
CA HIS A 521 -32.46 3.88 3.20
C HIS A 521 -31.04 3.83 3.77
N ASP A 522 -30.22 4.81 3.40
CA ASP A 522 -28.83 4.93 3.80
C ASP A 522 -28.44 6.36 4.24
N ASP A 523 -29.47 7.21 4.50
CA ASP A 523 -29.30 8.63 4.81
C ASP A 523 -28.72 8.82 6.22
N ALA A 524 -29.17 8.02 7.21
CA ALA A 524 -28.64 8.10 8.56
C ALA A 524 -27.20 7.58 8.69
N PRO A 525 -26.80 6.45 8.09
CA PRO A 525 -25.39 6.05 7.99
C PRO A 525 -24.51 7.09 7.32
N ASP A 526 -25.01 7.75 6.26
CA ASP A 526 -24.24 8.75 5.54
C ASP A 526 -24.06 10.04 6.36
N ALA A 527 -25.14 10.56 6.98
CA ALA A 527 -25.06 11.69 7.89
C ALA A 527 -24.08 11.42 9.06
N LEU A 528 -24.07 10.17 9.57
CA LEU A 528 -23.13 9.76 10.61
C LEU A 528 -21.69 9.75 10.10
N SER A 529 -21.46 9.34 8.85
CA SER A 529 -20.14 9.41 8.21
C SER A 529 -19.62 10.84 8.06
N MET A 530 -20.50 11.76 7.64
CA MET A 530 -20.18 13.18 7.53
C MET A 530 -19.92 13.82 8.90
N LEU A 531 -20.63 13.37 9.95
CA LEU A 531 -20.39 13.79 11.32
C LEU A 531 -19.00 13.34 11.79
N ALA A 532 -18.61 12.09 11.55
CA ALA A 532 -17.29 11.57 11.87
C ALA A 532 -16.17 12.40 11.22
N ASP A 533 -16.31 12.73 9.93
CA ASP A 533 -15.38 13.64 9.23
C ASP A 533 -15.31 15.04 9.86
N PHE A 534 -16.44 15.56 10.34
CA PHE A 534 -16.48 16.86 10.98
C PHE A 534 -15.80 16.86 12.35
N LEU A 535 -16.11 15.87 13.17
CA LEU A 535 -15.62 15.76 14.53
C LEU A 535 -14.12 15.44 14.58
N SER A 536 -13.65 14.51 13.75
CA SER A 536 -12.24 14.14 13.67
C SER A 536 -11.33 15.30 13.26
N LYS A 537 -11.78 16.18 12.38
CA LYS A 537 -11.04 17.39 11.97
C LYS A 537 -11.06 18.50 13.02
N SER A 538 -12.13 18.61 13.80
CA SER A 538 -12.25 19.61 14.86
C SER A 538 -11.30 19.34 16.04
N LEU A 539 -10.92 18.09 16.28
CA LEU A 539 -9.90 17.71 17.26
C LEU A 539 -8.50 18.18 16.84
N ARG A 540 -8.19 18.19 15.53
CA ARG A 540 -6.89 18.61 14.99
C ARG A 540 -6.61 20.11 15.13
N ALA A 541 -7.62 20.96 15.11
CA ALA A 541 -7.46 22.41 15.22
C ALA A 541 -6.90 22.88 16.59
N LYS A 542 -7.05 22.07 17.64
CA LYS A 542 -6.52 22.38 18.99
C LYS A 542 -5.01 22.10 19.15
N ALA A 543 -4.36 21.39 18.26
CA ALA A 543 -2.95 20.98 18.39
C ALA A 543 -1.93 22.02 17.86
N ARG A 544 -2.35 23.13 17.29
CA ARG A 544 -1.44 24.24 16.93
C ARG A 544 -1.20 25.16 18.14
N VAL A 545 -0.28 24.76 19.02
CA VAL A 545 0.33 25.68 19.97
C VAL A 545 1.33 26.55 19.20
N THR A 546 0.92 27.75 18.82
CA THR A 546 1.84 28.78 18.37
C THR A 546 2.62 29.27 19.58
N LYS A 547 3.93 28.98 19.63
CA LYS A 547 4.84 29.72 20.52
C LYS A 547 4.72 31.19 20.15
N ARG A 548 4.32 32.04 21.10
CA ARG A 548 4.43 33.48 20.95
C ARG A 548 5.91 33.82 20.78
N PRO A 549 6.29 34.64 19.80
CA PRO A 549 7.63 35.19 19.76
C PRO A 549 7.73 36.22 20.89
N PHE A 550 8.63 35.98 21.82
CA PHE A 550 9.21 37.01 22.65
C PHE A 550 10.62 37.26 22.16
#